data_d363e8009adc2d91f274e22ac562e415
#
_entry.id   d363e8009adc2d91f274e22ac562e415
#
_cell.length_a   1.000
_cell.length_b   1.000
_cell.length_c   1.000
_cell.angle_alpha   90.00
_cell.angle_beta   90.00
_cell.angle_gamma   90.00
#
_symmetry.space_group_name_H-M   'P 1'
#
loop_
_entity.id
_entity.type
_entity.pdbx_description
1 polymer ?
#
loop_
_entity_poly.entity_id
_entity_poly.type
_entity_poly.pdbx_seq_one_letter_code
_entity_poly.pdbx_strand_id
1 'polypeptide(L)'
;EGIFGEGQEVRLGKQTFSVCRVETLADPLETTTDSSSSNSVSSSNGLIRVSLKPLESPLFIKKPMPPGQQDIYLFPGDNGYEELLNQNLMHKYETLFDKPYQGETLKFYFLETKGKSVKQFTVFKKGLNGSVNPIHIKGTLQPFTVTGPKELIKIGLECGFGQNNSMGCGYVEI
;
A
#
# COMPACT_ATOMS: atom_id res chain seq x y z
N GLU A 1 16.01 7.06 14.45
CA GLU A 1 15.26 7.33 15.71
C GLU A 1 13.78 7.24 15.41
N GLY A 2 13.02 6.44 16.20
CA GLY A 2 11.59 6.27 16.02
C GLY A 2 10.81 7.56 16.35
N ILE A 3 9.63 7.71 15.72
CA ILE A 3 8.75 8.85 15.95
C ILE A 3 8.16 8.84 17.38
N PHE A 4 8.09 7.66 18.00
CA PHE A 4 7.51 7.48 19.34
C PHE A 4 8.54 6.89 20.29
N GLY A 5 8.57 7.42 21.54
CA GLY A 5 9.32 6.87 22.67
C GLY A 5 8.37 6.28 23.72
N GLU A 6 8.86 5.29 24.48
CA GLU A 6 8.11 4.76 25.62
C GLU A 6 7.80 5.86 26.64
N GLY A 7 6.60 5.87 27.20
CA GLY A 7 6.12 6.89 28.11
C GLY A 7 5.63 8.17 27.44
N GLN A 8 5.77 8.29 26.13
CA GLN A 8 5.25 9.46 25.39
C GLN A 8 3.72 9.43 25.33
N GLU A 9 3.09 10.59 25.47
CA GLU A 9 1.67 10.76 25.23
C GLU A 9 1.39 11.11 23.77
N VAL A 10 0.47 10.38 23.15
CA VAL A 10 0.01 10.61 21.78
C VAL A 10 -1.47 10.93 21.80
N ARG A 11 -1.87 12.04 21.20
CA ARG A 11 -3.27 12.46 21.11
C ARG A 11 -3.85 12.13 19.74
N LEU A 12 -4.92 11.32 19.73
CA LEU A 12 -5.69 10.98 18.54
C LEU A 12 -7.12 11.50 18.68
N GLY A 13 -7.42 12.61 18.02
CA GLY A 13 -8.70 13.28 18.17
C GLY A 13 -8.90 13.82 19.58
N LYS A 14 -9.92 13.31 20.31
CA LYS A 14 -10.23 13.69 21.70
C LYS A 14 -9.61 12.77 22.75
N GLN A 15 -8.93 11.70 22.34
CA GLN A 15 -8.35 10.71 23.24
C GLN A 15 -6.84 10.86 23.33
N THR A 16 -6.31 10.67 24.52
CA THR A 16 -4.86 10.63 24.79
C THR A 16 -4.48 9.18 25.12
N PHE A 17 -3.40 8.71 24.51
CA PHE A 17 -2.85 7.38 24.68
C PHE A 17 -1.41 7.53 25.19
N SER A 18 -1.01 6.66 26.10
CA SER A 18 0.39 6.53 26.50
C SER A 18 1.05 5.40 25.71
N VAL A 19 2.23 5.67 25.17
CA VAL A 19 3.03 4.65 24.49
C VAL A 19 3.66 3.75 25.54
N CYS A 20 3.12 2.56 25.72
CA CYS A 20 3.58 1.63 26.75
C CYS A 20 4.84 0.87 26.34
N ARG A 21 5.03 0.65 25.03
CA ARG A 21 6.15 -0.13 24.51
C ARG A 21 6.43 0.27 23.05
N VAL A 22 7.69 0.34 22.70
CA VAL A 22 8.16 0.50 21.31
C VAL A 22 9.04 -0.69 20.96
N GLU A 23 8.72 -1.41 19.90
CA GLU A 23 9.49 -2.53 19.39
C GLU A 23 9.97 -2.24 17.98
N THR A 24 11.24 -2.50 17.73
CA THR A 24 11.79 -2.51 16.38
C THR A 24 11.56 -3.90 15.79
N LEU A 25 10.74 -3.96 14.75
CA LEU A 25 10.53 -5.21 14.01
C LEU A 25 11.71 -5.45 13.06
N ALA A 26 12.06 -6.74 12.86
CA ALA A 26 13.01 -7.13 11.83
C ALA A 26 12.52 -6.71 10.45
N ASP A 27 13.43 -6.33 9.55
CA ASP A 27 13.08 -6.03 8.15
C ASP A 27 12.54 -7.30 7.49
N PRO A 28 11.27 -7.35 7.07
CA PRO A 28 10.66 -8.54 6.48
C PRO A 28 11.34 -8.97 5.17
N LEU A 29 12.17 -8.11 4.58
CA LEU A 29 12.92 -8.39 3.37
C LEU A 29 14.35 -8.90 3.64
N GLU A 30 14.78 -8.97 4.90
CA GLU A 30 16.10 -9.51 5.31
C GLU A 30 16.06 -10.98 5.76
N THR A 31 14.89 -11.53 6.05
CA THR A 31 14.71 -12.82 6.75
C THR A 31 14.61 -14.04 5.85
N THR A 32 15.21 -14.08 4.66
CA THR A 32 15.06 -15.27 3.81
C THR A 32 16.35 -15.86 3.31
N THR A 33 17.16 -16.39 4.25
CA THR A 33 18.18 -17.41 3.93
C THR A 33 17.78 -18.82 4.39
N ASP A 34 16.64 -19.02 5.02
CA ASP A 34 16.19 -20.36 5.43
C ASP A 34 15.20 -20.96 4.43
N SER A 35 15.68 -22.05 3.83
CA SER A 35 15.13 -22.84 2.72
C SER A 35 13.91 -23.68 3.05
N SER A 36 13.07 -23.32 4.02
CA SER A 36 11.93 -24.16 4.46
C SER A 36 10.55 -23.48 4.48
N SER A 37 10.43 -22.23 4.14
CA SER A 37 9.11 -21.58 3.98
C SER A 37 8.89 -21.14 2.54
N SER A 38 7.67 -21.43 2.03
CA SER A 38 7.22 -21.16 0.65
C SER A 38 7.13 -19.67 0.26
N ASN A 39 7.57 -18.77 1.10
CA ASN A 39 7.63 -17.33 0.86
C ASN A 39 9.05 -16.98 0.39
N SER A 40 9.30 -17.09 -0.93
CA SER A 40 10.62 -16.85 -1.49
C SER A 40 10.86 -15.38 -1.82
N VAL A 41 11.69 -14.71 -1.04
CA VAL A 41 12.40 -13.53 -1.51
C VAL A 41 13.64 -14.01 -2.26
N SER A 42 13.65 -13.88 -3.58
CA SER A 42 14.83 -14.18 -4.39
C SER A 42 15.52 -12.89 -4.80
N SER A 43 16.83 -12.81 -4.61
CA SER A 43 17.62 -11.64 -4.98
C SER A 43 18.56 -12.00 -6.12
N SER A 44 18.51 -11.21 -7.20
CA SER A 44 19.50 -11.24 -8.28
C SER A 44 19.76 -9.80 -8.74
N ASN A 45 21.03 -9.42 -8.81
CA ASN A 45 21.46 -8.08 -9.28
C ASN A 45 20.83 -6.89 -8.56
N GLY A 46 20.58 -6.96 -7.24
CA GLY A 46 19.98 -5.86 -6.46
C GLY A 46 18.46 -5.70 -6.64
N LEU A 47 17.86 -6.50 -7.51
CA LEU A 47 16.41 -6.62 -7.63
C LEU A 47 15.92 -7.76 -6.75
N ILE A 48 14.84 -7.54 -6.05
CA ILE A 48 14.18 -8.57 -5.25
C ILE A 48 12.83 -8.94 -5.85
N ARG A 49 12.43 -10.18 -5.60
CA ARG A 49 11.10 -10.68 -5.94
C ARG A 49 10.42 -11.19 -4.67
N VAL A 50 9.20 -10.73 -4.42
CA VAL A 50 8.43 -11.11 -3.24
C VAL A 50 6.97 -11.32 -3.60
N SER A 51 6.35 -12.34 -3.01
CA SER A 51 4.91 -12.61 -3.14
C SER A 51 4.18 -11.96 -1.98
N LEU A 52 3.11 -11.25 -2.29
CA LEU A 52 2.38 -10.41 -1.36
C LEU A 52 0.88 -10.73 -1.41
N LYS A 53 0.24 -10.70 -0.24
CA LYS A 53 -1.19 -10.91 -0.11
C LYS A 53 -1.85 -9.75 0.63
N PRO A 54 -2.92 -9.15 0.07
CA PRO A 54 -3.66 -8.10 0.77
C PRO A 54 -4.29 -8.59 2.08
N LEU A 55 -4.08 -7.85 3.17
CA LEU A 55 -4.63 -8.09 4.51
C LEU A 55 -6.09 -7.64 4.64
N GLU A 56 -7.03 -8.22 3.89
CA GLU A 56 -8.40 -7.72 3.73
C GLU A 56 -8.50 -6.23 3.37
N SER A 57 -7.38 -5.66 2.99
CA SER A 57 -7.10 -4.27 2.69
C SER A 57 -6.93 -4.12 1.17
N PRO A 58 -7.97 -3.73 0.43
CA PRO A 58 -7.91 -3.74 -1.02
C PRO A 58 -6.88 -2.74 -1.55
N LEU A 59 -6.13 -3.15 -2.58
CA LEU A 59 -5.33 -2.22 -3.35
C LEU A 59 -6.27 -1.35 -4.18
N PHE A 60 -6.17 -0.05 -3.94
CA PHE A 60 -7.07 0.93 -4.52
C PHE A 60 -6.29 1.85 -5.46
N ILE A 61 -6.67 1.85 -6.73
CA ILE A 61 -6.13 2.74 -7.76
C ILE A 61 -7.27 3.45 -8.46
N LYS A 62 -7.15 4.76 -8.52
CA LYS A 62 -8.09 5.65 -9.18
C LYS A 62 -7.37 6.46 -10.25
N LYS A 63 -7.89 6.45 -11.47
CA LYS A 63 -7.40 7.30 -12.54
C LYS A 63 -7.77 8.76 -12.24
N PRO A 64 -6.81 9.70 -12.33
CA PRO A 64 -7.12 11.13 -12.24
C PRO A 64 -8.09 11.53 -13.36
N MET A 65 -9.19 12.18 -12.99
CA MET A 65 -10.19 12.68 -13.93
C MET A 65 -10.30 14.21 -13.84
N PRO A 66 -10.65 14.90 -14.93
CA PRO A 66 -10.94 16.33 -14.90
C PRO A 66 -12.03 16.67 -13.88
N PRO A 67 -12.01 17.89 -13.32
CA PRO A 67 -13.06 18.34 -12.42
C PRO A 67 -14.48 18.14 -12.99
N GLY A 68 -15.37 17.59 -12.18
CA GLY A 68 -16.78 17.33 -12.58
C GLY A 68 -17.02 15.98 -13.26
N GLN A 69 -16.01 15.20 -13.55
CA GLN A 69 -16.16 13.83 -14.04
C GLN A 69 -16.08 12.83 -12.88
N GLN A 70 -16.78 11.69 -13.07
CA GLN A 70 -16.75 10.61 -12.10
C GLN A 70 -15.39 9.90 -12.11
N ASP A 71 -14.88 9.59 -10.92
CA ASP A 71 -13.66 8.82 -10.77
C ASP A 71 -13.77 7.42 -11.38
N ILE A 72 -12.73 6.99 -12.07
CA ILE A 72 -12.62 5.66 -12.65
C ILE A 72 -11.66 4.83 -11.80
N TYR A 73 -12.16 3.72 -11.26
CA TYR A 73 -11.33 2.74 -10.56
C TYR A 73 -10.68 1.81 -11.57
N LEU A 74 -9.38 1.61 -11.41
CA LEU A 74 -8.63 0.65 -12.21
C LEU A 74 -8.35 -0.63 -11.41
N PHE A 75 -8.25 -1.73 -12.14
CA PHE A 75 -7.99 -3.07 -11.62
C PHE A 75 -6.80 -3.71 -12.34
N PRO A 76 -6.21 -4.79 -11.78
CA PRO A 76 -5.19 -5.56 -12.47
C PRO A 76 -5.63 -5.94 -13.88
N GLY A 77 -4.79 -5.68 -14.88
CA GLY A 77 -5.08 -5.88 -16.29
C GLY A 77 -5.63 -4.64 -17.02
N ASP A 78 -6.12 -3.63 -16.31
CA ASP A 78 -6.53 -2.38 -16.93
C ASP A 78 -5.29 -1.57 -17.38
N ASN A 79 -5.42 -0.90 -18.52
CA ASN A 79 -4.35 -0.05 -19.03
C ASN A 79 -4.03 1.11 -18.07
N GLY A 80 -2.75 1.22 -17.68
CA GLY A 80 -2.26 2.24 -16.76
C GLY A 80 -2.36 1.86 -15.28
N TYR A 81 -2.89 0.68 -14.90
CA TYR A 81 -3.00 0.26 -13.50
C TYR A 81 -1.63 0.17 -12.82
N GLU A 82 -0.70 -0.58 -13.41
CA GLU A 82 0.66 -0.74 -12.85
C GLU A 82 1.46 0.55 -12.88
N GLU A 83 1.26 1.37 -13.91
CA GLU A 83 1.90 2.68 -14.00
C GLU A 83 1.48 3.58 -12.84
N LEU A 84 0.19 3.65 -12.54
CA LEU A 84 -0.32 4.44 -11.41
C LEU A 84 0.10 3.87 -10.04
N LEU A 85 0.25 2.55 -9.92
CA LEU A 85 0.85 1.94 -8.71
C LEU A 85 2.28 2.41 -8.51
N ASN A 86 3.11 2.36 -9.56
CA ASN A 86 4.49 2.83 -9.50
C ASN A 86 4.56 4.32 -9.20
N GLN A 87 3.79 5.15 -9.88
CA GLN A 87 3.73 6.60 -9.63
C GLN A 87 3.36 6.90 -8.18
N ASN A 88 2.41 6.16 -7.60
CA ASN A 88 2.03 6.32 -6.21
C ASN A 88 3.18 5.98 -5.24
N LEU A 89 3.92 4.89 -5.49
CA LEU A 89 5.07 4.50 -4.68
C LEU A 89 6.23 5.51 -4.81
N MET A 90 6.52 5.97 -6.02
CA MET A 90 7.54 6.99 -6.26
C MET A 90 7.19 8.31 -5.54
N HIS A 91 5.92 8.72 -5.58
CA HIS A 91 5.48 9.91 -4.85
C HIS A 91 5.62 9.75 -3.32
N LYS A 92 5.35 8.55 -2.78
CA LYS A 92 5.63 8.25 -1.36
C LYS A 92 7.12 8.34 -1.05
N TYR A 93 7.96 7.79 -1.94
CA TYR A 93 9.41 7.91 -1.82
C TYR A 93 9.85 9.38 -1.75
N GLU A 94 9.38 10.20 -2.69
CA GLU A 94 9.69 11.63 -2.75
C GLU A 94 9.26 12.35 -1.46
N THR A 95 8.08 12.02 -0.94
CA THR A 95 7.56 12.59 0.30
C THR A 95 8.37 12.19 1.52
N LEU A 96 8.86 10.94 1.58
CA LEU A 96 9.62 10.42 2.72
C LEU A 96 11.07 10.91 2.75
N PHE A 97 11.68 11.05 1.57
CA PHE A 97 13.12 11.32 1.46
C PHE A 97 13.44 12.74 0.94
N ASP A 98 12.41 13.54 0.67
CA ASP A 98 12.52 14.90 0.11
C ASP A 98 13.42 14.98 -1.14
N LYS A 99 13.32 13.96 -1.98
CA LYS A 99 14.08 13.86 -3.25
C LYS A 99 13.32 13.02 -4.28
N PRO A 100 13.41 13.36 -5.59
CA PRO A 100 12.77 12.58 -6.63
C PRO A 100 13.37 11.17 -6.73
N TYR A 101 12.50 10.18 -6.97
CA TYR A 101 12.93 8.82 -7.25
C TYR A 101 13.53 8.71 -8.66
N GLN A 102 14.71 8.11 -8.80
CA GLN A 102 15.43 7.98 -10.08
C GLN A 102 15.78 6.52 -10.44
N GLY A 103 15.25 5.56 -9.69
CA GLY A 103 15.53 4.15 -9.92
C GLY A 103 14.54 3.49 -10.90
N GLU A 104 14.69 2.17 -11.05
CA GLU A 104 13.78 1.35 -11.83
C GLU A 104 12.40 1.22 -11.17
N THR A 105 11.35 1.00 -11.96
CA THR A 105 9.99 0.76 -11.48
C THR A 105 9.78 -0.71 -11.11
N LEU A 106 8.73 -0.97 -10.34
CA LEU A 106 8.31 -2.33 -9.99
C LEU A 106 7.51 -2.96 -11.12
N LYS A 107 7.67 -4.29 -11.26
CA LYS A 107 6.82 -5.14 -12.11
C LYS A 107 5.89 -5.95 -11.22
N PHE A 108 4.61 -5.96 -11.56
CA PHE A 108 3.57 -6.62 -10.79
C PHE A 108 3.01 -7.83 -11.56
N TYR A 109 2.81 -8.91 -10.85
CA TYR A 109 2.17 -10.12 -11.35
C TYR A 109 1.01 -10.48 -10.44
N PHE A 110 -0.20 -10.17 -10.85
CA PHE A 110 -1.42 -10.48 -10.10
C PHE A 110 -1.85 -11.91 -10.38
N LEU A 111 -2.10 -12.68 -9.30
CA LEU A 111 -2.52 -14.07 -9.40
C LEU A 111 -4.04 -14.12 -9.63
N GLU A 112 -4.47 -14.94 -10.60
CA GLU A 112 -5.88 -15.22 -10.78
C GLU A 112 -6.45 -15.95 -9.55
N THR A 113 -7.52 -15.42 -8.99
CA THR A 113 -8.20 -16.01 -7.84
C THR A 113 -9.55 -16.59 -8.26
N LYS A 114 -9.85 -17.81 -7.80
CA LYS A 114 -11.20 -18.39 -7.93
C LYS A 114 -12.13 -17.66 -6.96
N GLY A 115 -12.87 -16.65 -7.43
CA GLY A 115 -13.83 -15.91 -6.62
C GLY A 115 -13.78 -14.40 -6.81
N LYS A 116 -14.50 -13.66 -5.96
CA LYS A 116 -14.53 -12.20 -6.01
C LYS A 116 -13.21 -11.62 -5.48
N SER A 117 -12.38 -11.16 -6.36
CA SER A 117 -11.13 -10.46 -6.03
C SER A 117 -11.35 -8.96 -5.75
N VAL A 118 -12.55 -8.45 -5.93
CA VAL A 118 -12.89 -7.04 -5.73
C VAL A 118 -13.63 -6.87 -4.42
N LYS A 119 -13.09 -6.01 -3.55
CA LYS A 119 -13.77 -5.54 -2.33
C LYS A 119 -14.28 -4.13 -2.54
N GLN A 120 -15.53 -3.91 -2.17
CA GLN A 120 -16.15 -2.59 -2.15
C GLN A 120 -16.54 -2.24 -0.71
N PHE A 121 -16.28 -1.01 -0.30
CA PHE A 121 -16.80 -0.45 0.93
C PHE A 121 -17.31 0.97 0.71
N THR A 122 -18.15 1.43 1.61
CA THR A 122 -18.77 2.75 1.52
C THR A 122 -18.22 3.65 2.63
N VAL A 123 -17.74 4.80 2.23
CA VAL A 123 -17.32 5.85 3.14
C VAL A 123 -18.33 6.99 3.07
N PHE A 124 -18.74 7.50 4.21
CA PHE A 124 -19.66 8.63 4.27
C PHE A 124 -18.87 9.93 4.42
N LYS A 125 -18.95 10.79 3.41
CA LYS A 125 -18.32 12.11 3.45
C LYS A 125 -19.37 13.18 3.77
N LYS A 126 -19.11 13.96 4.81
CA LYS A 126 -19.94 15.11 5.17
C LYS A 126 -19.62 16.28 4.25
N GLY A 127 -20.60 16.75 3.50
CA GLY A 127 -20.49 17.94 2.67
C GLY A 127 -20.50 19.22 3.50
N LEU A 128 -20.09 20.34 2.90
CA LEU A 128 -20.07 21.67 3.53
C LEU A 128 -21.45 22.14 4.01
N ASN A 129 -22.51 21.70 3.34
CA ASN A 129 -23.90 21.97 3.66
C ASN A 129 -24.50 20.99 4.70
N GLY A 130 -23.68 20.14 5.32
CA GLY A 130 -24.13 19.13 6.28
C GLY A 130 -24.72 17.85 5.65
N SER A 131 -24.84 17.79 4.32
CA SER A 131 -25.27 16.56 3.64
C SER A 131 -24.25 15.43 3.83
N VAL A 132 -24.73 14.20 3.95
CA VAL A 132 -23.88 13.00 4.04
C VAL A 132 -23.99 12.24 2.73
N ASN A 133 -22.89 12.23 1.98
CA ASN A 133 -22.85 11.58 0.68
C ASN A 133 -22.04 10.27 0.77
N PRO A 134 -22.61 9.13 0.35
CA PRO A 134 -21.87 7.88 0.28
C PRO A 134 -20.85 7.91 -0.87
N ILE A 135 -19.63 7.52 -0.58
CA ILE A 135 -18.59 7.30 -1.58
C ILE A 135 -18.27 5.81 -1.59
N HIS A 136 -18.45 5.16 -2.73
CA HIS A 136 -18.11 3.76 -2.91
C HIS A 136 -16.67 3.63 -3.38
N ILE A 137 -15.86 2.97 -2.58
CA ILE A 137 -14.46 2.67 -2.89
C ILE A 137 -14.36 1.22 -3.32
N LYS A 138 -13.70 0.97 -4.45
CA LYS A 138 -13.51 -0.38 -5.02
C LYS A 138 -12.03 -0.63 -5.24
N GLY A 139 -11.54 -1.78 -4.79
CA GLY A 139 -10.15 -2.19 -4.98
C GLY A 139 -10.01 -3.69 -5.10
N THR A 140 -8.83 -4.17 -5.47
CA THR A 140 -8.54 -5.59 -5.61
C THR A 140 -7.96 -6.19 -4.33
N LEU A 141 -8.34 -7.45 -4.06
CA LEU A 141 -7.73 -8.31 -3.02
C LEU A 141 -6.87 -9.42 -3.63
N GLN A 142 -6.56 -9.33 -4.93
CA GLN A 142 -5.74 -10.35 -5.59
C GLN A 142 -4.34 -10.38 -4.97
N PRO A 143 -3.84 -11.56 -4.58
CA PRO A 143 -2.42 -11.74 -4.28
C PRO A 143 -1.59 -11.41 -5.52
N PHE A 144 -0.40 -10.93 -5.30
CA PHE A 144 0.49 -10.57 -6.39
C PHE A 144 1.95 -10.82 -6.04
N THR A 145 2.76 -11.02 -7.05
CA THR A 145 4.21 -11.02 -6.93
C THR A 145 4.72 -9.69 -7.46
N VAL A 146 5.62 -9.07 -6.73
CA VAL A 146 6.30 -7.84 -7.15
C VAL A 146 7.79 -8.12 -7.34
N THR A 147 8.37 -7.54 -8.39
CA THR A 147 9.81 -7.63 -8.68
C THR A 147 10.35 -6.24 -8.96
N GLY A 148 11.47 -5.89 -8.33
CA GLY A 148 12.13 -4.62 -8.56
C GLY A 148 13.03 -4.17 -7.39
N PRO A 149 13.36 -2.88 -7.33
CA PRO A 149 14.21 -2.31 -6.30
C PRO A 149 13.65 -2.51 -4.88
N LYS A 150 14.51 -3.03 -3.96
CA LYS A 150 14.14 -3.28 -2.56
C LYS A 150 13.52 -2.05 -1.89
N GLU A 151 14.03 -0.88 -2.15
CA GLU A 151 13.56 0.37 -1.52
C GLU A 151 12.11 0.71 -1.85
N LEU A 152 11.66 0.54 -3.11
CA LEU A 152 10.25 0.76 -3.48
C LEU A 152 9.33 -0.31 -2.92
N ILE A 153 9.77 -1.57 -2.88
CA ILE A 153 9.00 -2.65 -2.27
C ILE A 153 8.83 -2.39 -0.77
N LYS A 154 9.89 -1.94 -0.09
CA LYS A 154 9.86 -1.57 1.33
C LYS A 154 8.86 -0.45 1.60
N ILE A 155 8.84 0.60 0.78
CA ILE A 155 7.82 1.67 0.86
C ILE A 155 6.41 1.10 0.71
N GLY A 156 6.20 0.17 -0.23
CA GLY A 156 4.91 -0.50 -0.39
C GLY A 156 4.49 -1.29 0.84
N LEU A 157 5.41 -1.98 1.52
CA LEU A 157 5.16 -2.73 2.75
C LEU A 157 4.86 -1.81 3.94
N GLU A 158 5.61 -0.72 4.10
CA GLU A 158 5.50 0.19 5.24
C GLU A 158 4.35 1.20 5.09
N CYS A 159 4.14 1.72 3.88
CA CYS A 159 3.17 2.78 3.59
C CYS A 159 1.90 2.28 2.87
N GLY A 160 1.84 0.99 2.53
CA GLY A 160 0.79 0.39 1.72
C GLY A 160 0.97 0.60 0.21
N PHE A 161 0.42 -0.31 -0.60
CA PHE A 161 0.38 -0.20 -2.06
C PHE A 161 -0.89 0.52 -2.52
N GLY A 162 -0.74 1.42 -3.50
CA GLY A 162 -1.85 2.20 -4.05
C GLY A 162 -2.28 3.37 -3.17
N GLN A 163 -3.52 3.81 -3.34
CA GLN A 163 -4.08 5.03 -2.75
C GLN A 163 -4.91 4.73 -1.49
N ASN A 164 -5.27 5.79 -0.74
CA ASN A 164 -6.13 5.74 0.45
C ASN A 164 -5.61 4.86 1.60
N ASN A 165 -4.30 4.78 1.79
CA ASN A 165 -3.69 3.98 2.85
C ASN A 165 -4.12 4.45 4.26
N SER A 166 -4.32 5.76 4.47
CA SER A 166 -4.86 6.31 5.73
C SER A 166 -6.27 5.81 6.06
N MET A 167 -6.99 5.23 5.08
CA MET A 167 -8.31 4.63 5.25
C MET A 167 -8.25 3.10 5.37
N GLY A 168 -7.06 2.53 5.56
CA GLY A 168 -6.84 1.11 5.68
C GLY A 168 -6.74 0.37 4.34
N CYS A 169 -6.47 1.06 3.22
CA CYS A 169 -6.29 0.42 1.92
C CYS A 169 -4.83 0.06 1.65
N GLY A 170 -4.59 -1.04 0.90
CA GLY A 170 -3.30 -1.36 0.31
C GLY A 170 -2.26 -1.98 1.23
N TYR A 171 -2.62 -2.40 2.44
CA TYR A 171 -1.71 -3.14 3.32
C TYR A 171 -1.65 -4.62 2.94
N VAL A 172 -0.44 -5.17 2.98
CA VAL A 172 -0.14 -6.53 2.51
C VAL A 172 0.75 -7.26 3.51
N GLU A 173 0.73 -8.58 3.44
CA GLU A 173 1.66 -9.50 4.12
C GLU A 173 2.49 -10.27 3.09
N ILE A 174 3.66 -10.78 3.50
CA ILE A 174 4.54 -11.65 2.72
C ILE A 174 4.12 -13.11 2.91
#